data_00614e8a680e4f470e222c7699599d1d
#
_entry.id   00614e8a680e4f470e222c7699599d1d
#
_cell.length_a   1.000
_cell.length_b   1.000
_cell.length_c   1.000
_cell.angle_alpha   90.00
_cell.angle_beta   90.00
_cell.angle_gamma   90.00
#
_symmetry.space_group_name_H-M   'P 1'
#
loop_
_entity.id
_entity.type
_entity.pdbx_description
1 polymer ?
#
loop_
_entity_poly.entity_id
_entity_poly.type
_entity_poly.pdbx_seq_one_letter_code
_entity_poly.pdbx_strand_id
1 'polypeptide(L)'
;MDDLLLETELMMTRRQLFGCSALGLGTAAMAGLMGRNLMGAESKNGMHHPAKAKRVIYLFMSGGPSHLDLWDYKPKMREMYGKDLPKEVRDGQRITGMTSRQKTLPVCPTKYKFTKQKNNADGVWVSELLPHTATVAKELCVVHTAFTEAINHDPAITYIQSGSQIPGRPSLGAWLSYGLGSMNENLPNYVVMHARTKHPEQSLFGRLWGSGFMSSQHQ
;
A
#
# COMPACT_ATOMS: atom_id res chain seq x y z
N MET A 1 4.24 4.66 62.20
CA MET A 1 2.97 4.55 61.46
C MET A 1 3.13 5.04 60.00
N ASP A 2 4.21 5.78 59.74
CA ASP A 2 4.48 6.34 58.37
C ASP A 2 5.22 5.40 57.40
N ASP A 3 5.94 4.40 57.94
CA ASP A 3 6.70 3.46 57.08
C ASP A 3 5.83 2.43 56.38
N LEU A 4 4.70 2.06 56.96
CA LEU A 4 3.74 1.11 56.36
C LEU A 4 2.94 1.69 55.20
N LEU A 5 2.79 2.99 55.17
CA LEU A 5 2.11 3.69 54.04
C LEU A 5 3.05 3.85 52.85
N LEU A 6 4.33 4.03 53.09
CA LEU A 6 5.34 4.16 52.03
C LEU A 6 5.58 2.81 51.29
N GLU A 7 5.54 1.69 52.01
CA GLU A 7 5.68 0.36 51.43
C GLU A 7 4.45 -0.04 50.58
N THR A 8 3.24 0.40 50.93
CA THR A 8 2.04 0.12 50.14
C THR A 8 1.98 0.95 48.85
N GLU A 9 2.55 2.14 48.79
CA GLU A 9 2.67 2.92 47.58
C GLU A 9 3.68 2.37 46.58
N LEU A 10 4.73 1.69 47.07
CA LEU A 10 5.75 1.07 46.23
C LEU A 10 5.32 -0.24 45.56
N MET A 11 4.22 -0.83 45.97
CA MET A 11 3.70 -2.11 45.48
C MET A 11 2.65 -1.97 44.37
N MET A 12 2.55 -0.83 43.73
CA MET A 12 1.73 -0.72 42.53
C MET A 12 2.31 -1.59 41.42
N THR A 13 1.66 -2.71 41.17
CA THR A 13 2.10 -3.62 40.11
C THR A 13 2.01 -2.92 38.77
N ARG A 14 2.94 -3.26 37.83
CA ARG A 14 2.90 -2.75 36.45
C ARG A 14 1.51 -2.84 35.84
N ARG A 15 0.75 -3.87 36.22
CA ARG A 15 -0.63 -4.09 35.77
C ARG A 15 -1.60 -3.02 36.29
N GLN A 16 -1.43 -2.57 37.53
CA GLN A 16 -2.24 -1.48 38.13
C GLN A 16 -1.85 -0.13 37.54
N LEU A 17 -0.55 0.12 37.31
CA LEU A 17 -0.07 1.33 36.66
C LEU A 17 -0.63 1.43 35.23
N PHE A 18 -0.57 0.34 34.45
CA PHE A 18 -1.14 0.32 33.09
C PHE A 18 -2.67 0.37 33.10
N GLY A 19 -3.34 -0.23 34.09
CA GLY A 19 -4.79 -0.13 34.24
C GLY A 19 -5.26 1.29 34.53
N CYS A 20 -4.62 1.98 35.44
CA CYS A 20 -4.95 3.37 35.76
C CYS A 20 -4.54 4.35 34.65
N SER A 21 -3.40 4.14 34.01
CA SER A 21 -2.93 4.97 32.90
C SER A 21 -3.75 4.75 31.63
N ALA A 22 -4.20 3.51 31.38
CA ALA A 22 -5.08 3.21 30.25
C ALA A 22 -6.47 3.82 30.39
N LEU A 23 -7.02 3.89 31.59
CA LEU A 23 -8.29 4.58 31.86
C LEU A 23 -8.16 6.11 31.75
N GLY A 24 -7.06 6.69 32.18
CA GLY A 24 -6.86 8.15 32.11
C GLY A 24 -6.48 8.64 30.72
N LEU A 25 -5.43 8.08 30.12
CA LEU A 25 -4.94 8.48 28.80
C LEU A 25 -5.81 7.94 27.65
N GLY A 26 -6.31 6.70 27.80
CA GLY A 26 -7.19 6.09 26.81
C GLY A 26 -8.56 6.79 26.74
N THR A 27 -9.14 7.18 27.86
CA THR A 27 -10.40 7.94 27.88
C THR A 27 -10.21 9.39 27.42
N ALA A 28 -9.08 10.04 27.74
CA ALA A 28 -8.77 11.36 27.20
C ALA A 28 -8.52 11.33 25.69
N ALA A 29 -7.82 10.32 25.17
CA ALA A 29 -7.62 10.11 23.75
C ALA A 29 -8.94 9.75 23.04
N MET A 30 -9.76 8.89 23.65
CA MET A 30 -11.09 8.54 23.11
C MET A 30 -12.07 9.71 23.19
N ALA A 31 -12.07 10.49 24.27
CA ALA A 31 -12.87 11.70 24.36
C ALA A 31 -12.42 12.75 23.34
N GLY A 32 -11.11 12.87 23.08
CA GLY A 32 -10.57 13.72 22.01
C GLY A 32 -10.98 13.27 20.61
N LEU A 33 -11.04 11.95 20.38
CA LEU A 33 -11.48 11.36 19.11
C LEU A 33 -13.01 11.42 18.96
N MET A 34 -13.76 11.11 20.01
CA MET A 34 -15.23 11.14 20.00
C MET A 34 -15.78 12.58 20.04
N GLY A 35 -15.14 13.47 20.79
CA GLY A 35 -15.56 14.88 20.86
C GLY A 35 -15.45 15.59 19.51
N ARG A 36 -14.52 15.19 18.66
CA ARG A 36 -14.39 15.71 17.28
C ARG A 36 -15.53 15.23 16.37
N ASN A 37 -16.09 14.06 16.61
CA ASN A 37 -17.19 13.50 15.82
C ASN A 37 -18.58 13.91 16.33
N LEU A 38 -18.73 14.19 17.65
CA LEU A 38 -20.00 14.58 18.26
C LEU A 38 -20.35 16.07 18.09
N MET A 39 -19.37 16.92 17.82
CA MET A 39 -19.63 18.36 17.71
C MET A 39 -19.90 18.85 16.27
N GLY A 40 -20.08 17.97 15.29
CA GLY A 40 -20.46 18.40 13.92
C GLY A 40 -19.59 19.53 13.34
N ALA A 41 -18.46 19.83 13.98
CA ALA A 41 -17.53 20.82 13.48
C ALA A 41 -16.91 20.26 12.21
N GLU A 42 -17.21 20.88 11.09
CA GLU A 42 -16.43 20.74 9.87
C GLU A 42 -14.95 20.83 10.24
N SER A 43 -14.32 19.66 10.43
CA SER A 43 -12.91 19.58 10.71
C SER A 43 -12.17 19.97 9.43
N LYS A 44 -11.90 21.26 9.29
CA LYS A 44 -11.02 21.78 8.23
C LYS A 44 -9.59 21.26 8.35
N ASN A 45 -9.27 20.49 9.40
CA ASN A 45 -7.91 20.12 9.77
C ASN A 45 -7.55 18.64 9.57
N GLY A 46 -8.28 17.86 8.79
CA GLY A 46 -7.98 16.44 8.62
C GLY A 46 -7.82 15.96 7.18
N MET A 47 -8.53 16.53 6.25
CA MET A 47 -8.47 16.14 4.86
C MET A 47 -8.10 17.33 3.99
N HIS A 48 -7.04 17.18 3.18
CA HIS A 48 -6.63 18.20 2.21
C HIS A 48 -7.69 18.40 1.11
N HIS A 49 -8.53 17.40 0.89
CA HIS A 49 -9.60 17.43 -0.10
C HIS A 49 -10.88 16.82 0.47
N PRO A 50 -12.06 17.33 0.09
CA PRO A 50 -13.32 16.72 0.50
C PRO A 50 -13.47 15.32 -0.09
N ALA A 51 -13.91 14.37 0.74
CA ALA A 51 -14.15 13.01 0.31
C ALA A 51 -15.32 12.95 -0.69
N LYS A 52 -15.08 12.45 -1.90
CA LYS A 52 -16.08 12.29 -2.97
C LYS A 52 -16.36 10.83 -3.30
N ALA A 53 -15.35 9.96 -3.15
CA ALA A 53 -15.47 8.56 -3.47
C ALA A 53 -16.28 7.80 -2.41
N LYS A 54 -17.27 7.02 -2.86
CA LYS A 54 -18.11 6.17 -2.00
C LYS A 54 -17.75 4.70 -2.13
N ARG A 55 -17.07 4.31 -3.19
CA ARG A 55 -16.69 2.93 -3.48
C ARG A 55 -15.29 2.91 -4.05
N VAL A 56 -14.57 1.82 -3.77
CA VAL A 56 -13.21 1.58 -4.27
C VAL A 56 -13.21 0.27 -5.05
N ILE A 57 -12.69 0.29 -6.25
CA ILE A 57 -12.38 -0.91 -7.03
C ILE A 57 -10.87 -0.96 -7.19
N TYR A 58 -10.25 -1.97 -6.61
CA TYR A 58 -8.81 -2.16 -6.64
C TYR A 58 -8.44 -3.22 -7.68
N LEU A 59 -7.87 -2.79 -8.79
CA LEU A 59 -7.44 -3.67 -9.88
C LEU A 59 -5.94 -3.96 -9.72
N PHE A 60 -5.62 -5.12 -9.19
CA PHE A 60 -4.25 -5.50 -8.91
C PHE A 60 -3.71 -6.47 -9.99
N MET A 61 -2.64 -6.08 -10.64
CA MET A 61 -1.88 -6.95 -11.56
C MET A 61 -0.77 -7.65 -10.78
N SER A 62 -1.00 -8.92 -10.44
CA SER A 62 0.02 -9.76 -9.81
C SER A 62 1.19 -10.05 -10.76
N GLY A 63 2.37 -10.34 -10.21
CA GLY A 63 3.54 -10.74 -10.97
C GLY A 63 4.50 -9.63 -11.35
N GLY A 64 4.25 -8.39 -10.96
CA GLY A 64 5.16 -7.25 -11.16
C GLY A 64 5.41 -6.95 -12.65
N PRO A 65 4.38 -6.60 -13.43
CA PRO A 65 4.56 -6.26 -14.84
C PRO A 65 5.54 -5.10 -15.00
N SER A 66 6.34 -5.14 -16.05
CA SER A 66 7.39 -4.16 -16.31
C SER A 66 6.82 -2.75 -16.51
N HIS A 67 7.06 -1.84 -15.57
CA HIS A 67 6.63 -0.45 -15.70
C HIS A 67 7.31 0.27 -16.88
N LEU A 68 8.54 -0.11 -17.21
CA LEU A 68 9.29 0.39 -18.37
C LEU A 68 8.63 0.04 -19.71
N ASP A 69 7.89 -1.06 -19.76
CA ASP A 69 7.17 -1.48 -20.97
C ASP A 69 5.72 -0.98 -21.02
N LEU A 70 5.19 -0.43 -19.91
CA LEU A 70 3.78 -0.07 -19.81
C LEU A 70 3.54 1.45 -19.67
N TRP A 71 4.25 2.11 -18.73
CA TRP A 71 3.94 3.48 -18.32
C TRP A 71 5.14 4.42 -18.26
N ASP A 72 6.33 3.89 -18.03
CA ASP A 72 7.52 4.69 -17.73
C ASP A 72 8.41 4.83 -18.97
N TYR A 73 8.02 5.74 -19.85
CA TYR A 73 8.71 5.98 -21.12
C TYR A 73 10.07 6.65 -20.90
N LYS A 74 11.16 5.91 -21.16
CA LYS A 74 12.56 6.35 -21.02
C LYS A 74 13.34 6.22 -22.32
N PRO A 75 13.17 7.15 -23.29
CA PRO A 75 13.79 7.03 -24.62
C PRO A 75 15.31 7.00 -24.58
N LYS A 76 15.95 7.67 -23.63
CA LYS A 76 17.42 7.69 -23.47
C LYS A 76 18.03 6.30 -23.17
N MET A 77 17.26 5.36 -22.68
CA MET A 77 17.74 4.01 -22.45
C MET A 77 18.18 3.31 -23.75
N ARG A 78 17.65 3.73 -24.91
CA ARG A 78 18.06 3.17 -26.22
C ARG A 78 19.53 3.44 -26.53
N GLU A 79 20.04 4.62 -26.15
CA GLU A 79 21.44 5.02 -26.33
C GLU A 79 22.38 4.25 -25.41
N MET A 80 21.83 3.68 -24.36
CA MET A 80 22.55 2.91 -23.35
C MET A 80 22.38 1.39 -23.52
N TYR A 81 21.70 0.95 -24.56
CA TYR A 81 21.43 -0.47 -24.76
C TYR A 81 22.71 -1.31 -24.70
N GLY A 82 22.69 -2.34 -23.87
CA GLY A 82 23.80 -3.26 -23.68
C GLY A 82 24.98 -2.72 -22.85
N LYS A 83 25.01 -1.40 -22.53
CA LYS A 83 26.01 -0.84 -21.62
C LYS A 83 25.66 -1.23 -20.18
N ASP A 84 26.67 -1.31 -19.32
CA ASP A 84 26.46 -1.59 -17.91
C ASP A 84 25.68 -0.45 -17.24
N LEU A 85 24.86 -0.79 -16.27
CA LEU A 85 24.07 0.17 -15.51
C LEU A 85 24.99 1.18 -14.82
N PRO A 86 24.76 2.50 -14.98
CA PRO A 86 25.58 3.53 -14.34
C PRO A 86 25.64 3.35 -12.81
N LYS A 87 26.80 3.63 -12.24
CA LYS A 87 27.01 3.50 -10.79
C LYS A 87 26.01 4.34 -9.99
N GLU A 88 25.72 5.55 -10.47
CA GLU A 88 24.78 6.49 -9.83
C GLU A 88 23.36 5.93 -9.73
N VAL A 89 23.00 5.02 -10.63
CA VAL A 89 21.70 4.33 -10.60
C VAL A 89 21.77 3.06 -9.76
N ARG A 90 22.94 2.40 -9.76
CA ARG A 90 23.15 1.13 -9.06
C ARG A 90 23.44 1.30 -7.57
N ASP A 91 24.19 2.34 -7.20
CA ASP A 91 24.66 2.54 -5.84
C ASP A 91 23.50 2.71 -4.86
N GLY A 92 23.55 1.93 -3.78
CA GLY A 92 22.51 1.88 -2.76
C GLY A 92 21.31 0.98 -3.08
N GLN A 93 21.20 0.44 -4.30
CA GLN A 93 20.13 -0.51 -4.60
C GLN A 93 20.49 -1.93 -4.21
N ARG A 94 19.56 -2.55 -3.51
CA ARG A 94 19.64 -3.98 -3.19
C ARG A 94 19.32 -4.79 -4.44
N ILE A 95 20.23 -5.67 -4.85
CA ILE A 95 20.03 -6.58 -5.99
C ILE A 95 19.51 -7.93 -5.54
N THR A 96 18.75 -8.60 -6.43
CA THR A 96 18.22 -9.93 -6.14
C THR A 96 19.32 -10.99 -6.11
N GLY A 97 19.10 -12.10 -5.40
CA GLY A 97 20.02 -13.23 -5.41
C GLY A 97 20.27 -13.80 -6.83
N MET A 98 19.30 -13.69 -7.74
CA MET A 98 19.46 -14.13 -9.13
C MET A 98 20.46 -13.30 -9.92
N THR A 99 20.54 -12.00 -9.63
CA THR A 99 21.42 -11.06 -10.36
C THR A 99 22.73 -10.78 -9.61
N SER A 100 22.85 -11.19 -8.35
CA SER A 100 24.01 -10.89 -7.49
C SER A 100 25.34 -11.44 -8.03
N ARG A 101 25.29 -12.52 -8.84
CA ARG A 101 26.48 -13.15 -9.45
C ARG A 101 26.79 -12.62 -10.84
N GLN A 102 25.98 -11.72 -11.39
CA GLN A 102 26.25 -11.13 -12.70
C GLN A 102 27.39 -10.12 -12.59
N LYS A 103 28.35 -10.20 -13.50
CA LYS A 103 29.48 -9.25 -13.58
C LYS A 103 29.04 -7.88 -14.06
N THR A 104 28.03 -7.83 -14.92
CA THR A 104 27.46 -6.62 -15.52
C THR A 104 25.95 -6.66 -15.45
N LEU A 105 25.33 -5.50 -15.38
CA LEU A 105 23.87 -5.30 -15.41
C LEU A 105 23.53 -4.48 -16.67
N PRO A 106 23.43 -5.11 -17.84
CA PRO A 106 23.22 -4.37 -19.08
C PRO A 106 21.85 -3.70 -19.12
N VAL A 107 21.84 -2.45 -19.56
CA VAL A 107 20.60 -1.70 -19.77
C VAL A 107 19.83 -2.30 -20.94
N CYS A 108 18.55 -2.60 -20.71
CA CYS A 108 17.62 -3.11 -21.71
C CYS A 108 16.44 -2.15 -21.86
N PRO A 109 16.37 -1.37 -22.96
CA PRO A 109 15.24 -0.48 -23.21
C PRO A 109 14.01 -1.26 -23.65
N THR A 110 12.84 -0.65 -23.48
CA THR A 110 11.62 -1.18 -24.05
C THR A 110 11.67 -1.28 -25.58
N LYS A 111 11.10 -2.35 -26.13
CA LYS A 111 10.92 -2.52 -27.59
C LYS A 111 9.57 -1.98 -28.08
N TYR A 112 8.66 -1.69 -27.17
CA TYR A 112 7.30 -1.26 -27.47
C TYR A 112 7.22 0.24 -27.77
N LYS A 113 6.24 0.61 -28.55
CA LYS A 113 5.96 2.01 -28.89
C LYS A 113 5.13 2.67 -27.79
N PHE A 114 5.41 3.93 -27.54
CA PHE A 114 4.66 4.75 -26.61
C PHE A 114 4.00 5.91 -27.34
N THR A 115 2.79 6.23 -26.91
CA THR A 115 2.04 7.39 -27.43
C THR A 115 1.69 8.32 -26.28
N LYS A 116 1.99 9.60 -26.43
CA LYS A 116 1.61 10.62 -25.46
C LYS A 116 0.13 10.96 -25.66
N GLN A 117 -0.65 10.75 -24.62
CA GLN A 117 -2.09 11.08 -24.65
C GLN A 117 -2.27 12.57 -24.43
N LYS A 118 -2.93 13.25 -25.38
CA LYS A 118 -2.99 14.72 -25.45
C LYS A 118 -3.96 15.37 -24.44
N ASN A 119 -4.83 14.61 -23.83
CA ASN A 119 -5.97 15.14 -23.07
C ASN A 119 -5.63 15.45 -21.58
N ASN A 120 -4.37 15.38 -21.20
CA ASN A 120 -3.90 15.72 -19.85
C ASN A 120 -2.91 16.87 -19.96
N ALA A 121 -2.93 17.83 -19.03
CA ALA A 121 -2.10 19.04 -19.09
C ALA A 121 -0.60 18.71 -19.26
N ASP A 122 -0.11 17.65 -18.56
CA ASP A 122 1.26 17.18 -18.67
C ASP A 122 1.44 16.02 -19.67
N GLY A 123 0.34 15.44 -20.13
CA GLY A 123 0.28 14.28 -21.00
C GLY A 123 0.85 13.01 -20.34
N VAL A 124 0.15 11.91 -20.51
CA VAL A 124 0.59 10.59 -20.01
C VAL A 124 1.11 9.77 -21.17
N TRP A 125 2.31 9.21 -21.02
CA TRP A 125 2.83 8.24 -21.98
C TRP A 125 2.27 6.85 -21.69
N VAL A 126 1.66 6.25 -22.70
CA VAL A 126 1.06 4.91 -22.60
C VAL A 126 1.63 4.01 -23.67
N SER A 127 2.01 2.81 -23.30
CA SER A 127 2.51 1.79 -24.21
C SER A 127 1.42 1.25 -25.13
N GLU A 128 1.80 0.81 -26.32
CA GLU A 128 0.90 0.07 -27.25
C GLU A 128 0.36 -1.25 -26.67
N LEU A 129 0.96 -1.74 -25.58
CA LEU A 129 0.45 -2.91 -24.85
C LEU A 129 -0.84 -2.63 -24.07
N LEU A 130 -1.20 -1.37 -23.87
CA LEU A 130 -2.37 -0.93 -23.11
C LEU A 130 -3.35 -0.12 -23.97
N PRO A 131 -3.83 -0.65 -25.11
CA PRO A 131 -4.64 0.14 -26.06
C PRO A 131 -5.96 0.61 -25.45
N HIS A 132 -6.61 -0.22 -24.64
CA HIS A 132 -7.87 0.15 -23.99
C HIS A 132 -7.67 1.14 -22.84
N THR A 133 -6.62 0.98 -22.05
CA THR A 133 -6.30 1.92 -20.98
C THR A 133 -5.89 3.29 -21.52
N ALA A 134 -5.25 3.32 -22.69
CA ALA A 134 -4.91 4.56 -23.38
C ALA A 134 -6.16 5.42 -23.71
N THR A 135 -7.32 4.81 -23.96
CA THR A 135 -8.55 5.55 -24.26
C THR A 135 -9.10 6.33 -23.06
N VAL A 136 -8.80 5.89 -21.86
CA VAL A 136 -9.20 6.53 -20.58
C VAL A 136 -8.06 7.25 -19.88
N ALA A 137 -6.91 7.40 -20.52
CA ALA A 137 -5.72 7.99 -19.93
C ALA A 137 -5.94 9.41 -19.33
N LYS A 138 -6.88 10.17 -19.89
CA LYS A 138 -7.29 11.50 -19.39
C LYS A 138 -7.92 11.46 -17.99
N GLU A 139 -8.47 10.34 -17.60
CA GLU A 139 -9.13 10.13 -16.30
C GLU A 139 -8.17 9.55 -15.25
N LEU A 140 -6.92 9.24 -15.66
CA LEU A 140 -5.94 8.56 -14.80
C LEU A 140 -4.96 9.55 -14.19
N CYS A 141 -4.62 9.33 -12.92
CA CYS A 141 -3.48 9.90 -12.26
C CYS A 141 -2.38 8.83 -12.18
N VAL A 142 -1.28 9.02 -12.90
CA VAL A 142 -0.16 8.07 -12.93
C VAL A 142 0.93 8.51 -11.97
N VAL A 143 1.23 7.66 -10.98
CA VAL A 143 2.24 7.95 -9.96
C VAL A 143 3.52 7.18 -10.30
N HIS A 144 4.52 7.88 -10.86
CA HIS A 144 5.80 7.28 -11.27
C HIS A 144 6.82 7.14 -10.13
N THR A 145 6.60 7.83 -9.01
CA THR A 145 7.57 7.91 -7.90
C THR A 145 7.31 6.94 -6.76
N ALA A 146 6.32 6.07 -6.90
CA ALA A 146 6.10 5.01 -5.92
C ALA A 146 7.24 3.99 -5.97
N PHE A 147 7.78 3.63 -4.80
CA PHE A 147 8.86 2.65 -4.70
C PHE A 147 8.68 1.74 -3.49
N THR A 148 9.40 0.64 -3.48
CA THR A 148 9.47 -0.28 -2.34
C THR A 148 10.87 -0.87 -2.24
N GLU A 149 11.29 -1.19 -1.03
CA GLU A 149 12.54 -1.94 -0.77
C GLU A 149 12.38 -3.45 -1.01
N ALA A 150 11.17 -3.92 -1.27
CA ALA A 150 10.90 -5.33 -1.55
C ALA A 150 11.42 -5.69 -2.94
N ILE A 151 12.41 -6.59 -2.97
CA ILE A 151 13.08 -7.03 -4.21
C ILE A 151 12.48 -8.29 -4.82
N ASN A 152 11.63 -9.01 -4.09
CA ASN A 152 10.95 -10.23 -4.54
C ASN A 152 9.44 -10.03 -4.57
N HIS A 153 8.75 -10.81 -5.42
CA HIS A 153 7.31 -10.72 -5.61
C HIS A 153 6.52 -10.92 -4.32
N ASP A 154 6.82 -11.95 -3.52
CA ASP A 154 6.03 -12.28 -2.34
C ASP A 154 6.03 -11.17 -1.26
N PRO A 155 7.18 -10.64 -0.81
CA PRO A 155 7.19 -9.51 0.11
C PRO A 155 6.63 -8.22 -0.53
N ALA A 156 6.81 -8.00 -1.83
CA ALA A 156 6.28 -6.83 -2.52
C ALA A 156 4.75 -6.87 -2.62
N ILE A 157 4.18 -8.02 -2.95
CA ILE A 157 2.72 -8.21 -2.99
C ILE A 157 2.14 -8.06 -1.58
N THR A 158 2.78 -8.64 -0.57
CA THR A 158 2.35 -8.50 0.82
C THR A 158 2.38 -7.03 1.25
N TYR A 159 3.43 -6.31 0.87
CA TYR A 159 3.57 -4.88 1.18
C TYR A 159 2.46 -4.03 0.56
N ILE A 160 2.20 -4.18 -0.74
CA ILE A 160 1.19 -3.36 -1.41
C ILE A 160 -0.23 -3.66 -0.92
N GLN A 161 -0.50 -4.88 -0.45
CA GLN A 161 -1.81 -5.28 0.05
C GLN A 161 -2.04 -4.91 1.52
N SER A 162 -1.00 -4.88 2.35
CA SER A 162 -1.13 -4.75 3.80
C SER A 162 -0.25 -3.66 4.44
N GLY A 163 0.56 -2.95 3.65
CA GLY A 163 1.50 -1.95 4.16
C GLY A 163 2.71 -2.54 4.91
N SER A 164 2.97 -3.85 4.81
CA SER A 164 4.11 -4.51 5.43
C SER A 164 4.61 -5.66 4.57
N GLN A 165 5.93 -5.85 4.49
CA GLN A 165 6.51 -7.01 3.83
C GLN A 165 6.31 -8.31 4.65
N ILE A 166 6.04 -8.16 5.94
CA ILE A 166 5.81 -9.28 6.86
C ILE A 166 4.31 -9.54 6.95
N PRO A 167 3.85 -10.81 6.75
CA PRO A 167 2.45 -11.17 6.88
C PRO A 167 1.88 -10.91 8.28
N GLY A 168 0.56 -10.85 8.40
CA GLY A 168 -0.17 -10.71 9.66
C GLY A 168 -0.82 -9.34 9.87
N ARG A 169 -0.58 -8.37 8.99
CA ARG A 169 -1.29 -7.09 9.02
C ARG A 169 -2.58 -7.16 8.22
N PRO A 170 -3.60 -6.37 8.60
CA PRO A 170 -4.83 -6.29 7.85
C PRO A 170 -4.61 -5.78 6.43
N SER A 171 -5.38 -6.31 5.51
CA SER A 171 -5.39 -5.84 4.11
C SER A 171 -6.02 -4.45 3.99
N LEU A 172 -5.81 -3.81 2.84
CA LEU A 172 -6.47 -2.54 2.51
C LEU A 172 -7.99 -2.62 2.69
N GLY A 173 -8.62 -3.72 2.22
CA GLY A 173 -10.06 -3.92 2.36
C GLY A 173 -10.50 -4.07 3.82
N ALA A 174 -9.73 -4.77 4.64
CA ALA A 174 -10.00 -4.90 6.07
C ALA A 174 -9.91 -3.54 6.78
N TRP A 175 -8.94 -2.70 6.44
CA TRP A 175 -8.83 -1.34 6.96
C TRP A 175 -10.00 -0.46 6.55
N LEU A 176 -10.45 -0.55 5.29
CA LEU A 176 -11.62 0.19 4.81
C LEU A 176 -12.90 -0.25 5.53
N SER A 177 -13.09 -1.58 5.70
CA SER A 177 -14.20 -2.13 6.45
C SER A 177 -14.20 -1.68 7.90
N TYR A 178 -13.05 -1.70 8.57
CA TYR A 178 -12.90 -1.24 9.95
C TYR A 178 -13.16 0.26 10.11
N GLY A 179 -12.57 1.08 9.25
CA GLY A 179 -12.59 2.54 9.42
C GLY A 179 -13.86 3.22 8.91
N LEU A 180 -14.49 2.67 7.87
CA LEU A 180 -15.64 3.27 7.19
C LEU A 180 -16.95 2.50 7.44
N GLY A 181 -16.85 1.26 7.93
CA GLY A 181 -18.01 0.39 8.10
C GLY A 181 -18.64 -0.03 6.78
N SER A 182 -19.92 -0.42 6.82
CA SER A 182 -20.73 -0.77 5.66
C SER A 182 -21.90 0.19 5.50
N MET A 183 -22.21 0.49 4.25
CA MET A 183 -23.48 1.14 3.90
C MET A 183 -24.62 0.13 3.73
N ASN A 184 -24.35 -1.17 3.90
CA ASN A 184 -25.31 -2.25 3.71
C ASN A 184 -25.17 -3.27 4.83
N GLU A 185 -26.29 -3.70 5.39
CA GLU A 185 -26.33 -4.66 6.50
C GLU A 185 -26.29 -6.11 6.03
N ASN A 186 -26.66 -6.37 4.78
CA ASN A 186 -26.87 -7.72 4.25
C ASN A 186 -25.83 -8.14 3.19
N LEU A 187 -24.87 -7.28 2.86
CA LEU A 187 -23.81 -7.59 1.90
C LEU A 187 -22.42 -7.39 2.52
N PRO A 188 -21.43 -8.17 2.08
CA PRO A 188 -20.05 -7.95 2.50
C PRO A 188 -19.56 -6.54 2.16
N ASN A 189 -18.80 -5.95 3.08
CA ASN A 189 -18.18 -4.63 2.87
C ASN A 189 -17.02 -4.69 1.89
N TYR A 190 -16.39 -5.85 1.81
CA TYR A 190 -15.17 -6.08 1.08
C TYR A 190 -15.27 -7.42 0.34
N VAL A 191 -15.08 -7.40 -0.96
CA VAL A 191 -15.15 -8.59 -1.81
C VAL A 191 -13.88 -8.72 -2.62
N VAL A 192 -13.25 -9.89 -2.57
CA VAL A 192 -12.08 -10.22 -3.36
C VAL A 192 -12.45 -11.19 -4.47
N MET A 193 -12.12 -10.81 -5.68
CA MET A 193 -12.25 -11.66 -6.84
C MET A 193 -10.87 -11.92 -7.44
N HIS A 194 -10.51 -13.17 -7.63
CA HIS A 194 -9.28 -13.54 -8.32
C HIS A 194 -9.55 -14.51 -9.46
N ALA A 195 -8.87 -14.30 -10.58
CA ALA A 195 -8.92 -15.23 -11.69
C ALA A 195 -8.15 -16.52 -11.33
N ARG A 196 -8.76 -17.68 -11.60
CA ARG A 196 -8.03 -18.96 -11.55
C ARG A 196 -7.25 -19.11 -12.86
N THR A 197 -5.95 -19.30 -12.76
CA THR A 197 -5.12 -19.70 -13.89
C THR A 197 -4.75 -21.17 -13.76
N LYS A 198 -4.52 -21.87 -14.90
CA LYS A 198 -4.08 -23.26 -14.90
C LYS A 198 -2.66 -23.40 -14.31
N HIS A 199 -1.85 -22.34 -14.43
CA HIS A 199 -0.48 -22.27 -13.94
C HIS A 199 -0.31 -20.97 -13.14
N PRO A 200 -0.65 -20.96 -11.85
CA PRO A 200 -0.44 -19.79 -11.00
C PRO A 200 1.06 -19.61 -10.78
N GLU A 201 1.67 -18.74 -11.53
CA GLU A 201 3.10 -18.39 -11.38
C GLU A 201 3.35 -17.62 -10.08
N GLN A 202 2.31 -16.97 -9.58
CA GLN A 202 2.34 -16.21 -8.34
C GLN A 202 1.26 -16.74 -7.40
N SER A 203 1.68 -17.19 -6.23
CA SER A 203 0.75 -17.66 -5.21
C SER A 203 0.01 -16.49 -4.59
N LEU A 204 -1.29 -16.43 -4.82
CA LEU A 204 -2.19 -15.52 -4.11
C LEU A 204 -2.73 -16.23 -2.88
N PHE A 205 -2.31 -15.80 -1.71
CA PHE A 205 -2.69 -16.39 -0.43
C PHE A 205 -3.78 -15.57 0.25
N GLY A 206 -4.67 -16.24 1.00
CA GLY A 206 -5.72 -15.60 1.78
C GLY A 206 -5.22 -14.48 2.72
N ARG A 207 -3.96 -14.56 3.16
CA ARG A 207 -3.32 -13.51 3.97
C ARG A 207 -3.25 -12.14 3.28
N LEU A 208 -3.33 -12.09 1.96
CA LEU A 208 -3.24 -10.85 1.20
C LEU A 208 -4.50 -10.00 1.27
N TRP A 209 -5.62 -10.60 1.66
CA TRP A 209 -6.91 -9.93 1.82
C TRP A 209 -7.60 -10.23 3.15
N GLY A 210 -6.91 -10.91 4.05
CA GLY A 210 -7.44 -11.22 5.37
C GLY A 210 -7.46 -10.02 6.32
N SER A 211 -8.15 -10.23 7.44
CA SER A 211 -8.29 -9.23 8.53
C SER A 211 -7.02 -9.05 9.36
N GLY A 212 -5.99 -9.91 9.19
CA GLY A 212 -4.76 -9.85 9.96
C GLY A 212 -5.02 -9.98 11.47
N PHE A 213 -4.63 -8.97 12.24
CA PHE A 213 -4.87 -8.92 13.69
C PHE A 213 -6.25 -8.35 14.07
N MET A 214 -7.06 -7.93 13.08
CA MET A 214 -8.43 -7.46 13.33
C MET A 214 -9.41 -8.63 13.47
N SER A 215 -10.63 -8.35 13.93
CA SER A 215 -11.73 -9.30 13.92
C SER A 215 -12.03 -9.80 12.50
N SER A 216 -12.41 -11.08 12.38
CA SER A 216 -12.78 -11.70 11.11
C SER A 216 -14.01 -11.07 10.44
N GLN A 217 -14.80 -10.28 11.15
CA GLN A 217 -15.90 -9.49 10.57
C GLN A 217 -15.44 -8.48 9.50
N HIS A 218 -14.13 -8.18 9.45
CA HIS A 218 -13.53 -7.26 8.47
C HIS A 218 -12.79 -8.00 7.35
N GLN A 219 -13.09 -9.27 7.13
CA GLN A 219 -12.49 -10.10 6.09
C GLN A 219 -13.45 -10.27 4.92
#